data_91216abc03ebc19a9bb681f61cf82c24
#
_entry.id   91216abc03ebc19a9bb681f61cf82c24
#
_cell.length_a   1.000
_cell.length_b   1.000
_cell.length_c   1.000
_cell.angle_alpha   90.00
_cell.angle_beta   90.00
_cell.angle_gamma   90.00
#
_symmetry.space_group_name_H-M   'P 1'
#
loop_
_entity.id
_entity.type
_entity.pdbx_description
1 polymer ?
#
loop_
_entity_poly.entity_id
_entity_poly.type
_entity_poly.pdbx_seq_one_letter_code
_entity_poly.pdbx_strand_id
1 'polypeptide(L)'
;SSLVTGVQTCALPIWTFLRTLDIIRDKSIPVLGINTGRLGFLSTMNDQNISKFYNDILNSNYEIEERSTIQVEVLNSKVLDKVFCVGLNEISIVRKNTTSLINIKTKLDGEFLNSYWSDGLIVSTPTGSTGYSLSCGGPIVSPNSNSLILTPISPHNLNARPIVISDK
;
A
#
# COMPACT_ATOMS: atom_id res chain seq x y z
N SER A 1 -12.57 10.98 10.51
CA SER A 1 -12.34 9.76 11.31
C SER A 1 -13.39 8.73 10.96
N SER A 2 -13.11 7.91 9.99
CA SER A 2 -13.92 6.72 9.73
C SER A 2 -13.33 5.57 10.54
N LEU A 3 -14.04 5.18 11.56
CA LEU A 3 -13.79 3.98 12.33
C LEU A 3 -13.98 2.76 11.42
N VAL A 4 -12.91 2.05 11.15
CA VAL A 4 -12.97 0.67 10.70
C VAL A 4 -13.05 -0.18 11.96
N THR A 5 -14.26 -0.43 12.41
CA THR A 5 -14.53 -1.34 13.53
C THR A 5 -14.56 -2.76 12.97
N GLY A 6 -13.60 -3.60 13.33
CA GLY A 6 -13.67 -5.04 13.09
C GLY A 6 -12.36 -5.78 12.84
N VAL A 7 -11.24 -5.10 12.58
CA VAL A 7 -9.94 -5.76 12.33
C VAL A 7 -8.84 -5.12 13.19
N GLN A 8 -9.15 -4.82 14.41
CA GLN A 8 -8.28 -3.98 15.25
C GLN A 8 -7.06 -4.68 15.85
N THR A 9 -7.01 -5.99 15.92
CA THR A 9 -5.95 -6.68 16.67
C THR A 9 -4.73 -7.11 15.85
N CYS A 10 -4.85 -7.26 14.55
CA CYS A 10 -3.71 -7.66 13.69
C CYS A 10 -3.05 -6.50 12.95
N ALA A 11 -3.69 -5.34 12.89
CA ALA A 11 -3.26 -4.21 12.06
C ALA A 11 -2.49 -3.11 12.82
N LEU A 12 -2.48 -3.12 14.14
CA LEU A 12 -1.91 -2.04 14.96
C LEU A 12 -0.43 -1.72 14.65
N PRO A 13 0.49 -2.68 14.52
CA PRO A 13 1.88 -2.37 14.19
C PRO A 13 2.04 -1.82 12.78
N ILE A 14 1.33 -2.39 11.80
CA ILE A 14 1.38 -1.97 10.40
C ILE A 14 0.77 -0.58 10.23
N TRP A 15 -0.37 -0.31 10.85
CA TRP A 15 -1.03 1.00 10.81
C TRP A 15 -0.16 2.11 11.42
N THR A 16 0.56 1.82 12.49
CA THR A 16 1.48 2.78 13.10
C THR A 16 2.61 3.13 12.13
N PHE A 17 3.18 2.14 11.45
CA PHE A 17 4.22 2.37 10.45
C PHE A 17 3.68 3.16 9.24
N LEU A 18 2.50 2.81 8.72
CA LEU A 18 1.87 3.51 7.60
C LEU A 18 1.54 4.97 7.93
N ARG A 19 1.12 5.25 9.17
CA ARG A 19 0.87 6.63 9.63
C ARG A 19 2.12 7.49 9.69
N THR A 20 3.32 6.91 9.70
CA THR A 20 4.55 7.71 9.64
C THR A 20 4.67 8.47 8.32
N LEU A 21 4.09 7.97 7.22
CA LEU A 21 4.07 8.67 5.95
C LEU A 21 3.38 10.04 6.04
N ASP A 22 2.30 10.15 6.83
CA ASP A 22 1.60 11.42 7.06
C ASP A 22 2.48 12.43 7.81
N ILE A 23 3.44 11.93 8.59
CA ILE A 23 4.35 12.75 9.41
C ILE A 23 5.58 13.15 8.62
N ILE A 24 6.22 12.19 7.95
CA ILE A 24 7.46 12.44 7.21
C ILE A 24 7.22 13.15 5.88
N ARG A 25 6.10 12.82 5.20
CA ARG A 25 5.73 13.34 3.88
C ARG A 25 6.91 13.23 2.89
N ASP A 26 7.32 14.36 2.34
CA ASP A 26 8.39 14.54 1.35
C ASP A 26 9.77 14.82 1.96
N LYS A 27 9.93 14.70 3.28
CA LYS A 27 11.16 15.09 3.98
C LYS A 27 12.31 14.08 3.86
N SER A 28 12.10 12.96 3.20
CA SER A 28 13.11 11.89 3.03
C SER A 28 13.75 11.44 4.35
N ILE A 29 12.95 11.36 5.40
CA ILE A 29 13.42 10.92 6.73
C ILE A 29 13.35 9.40 6.79
N PRO A 30 14.47 8.71 7.05
CA PRO A 30 14.47 7.26 7.26
C PRO A 30 13.57 6.86 8.43
N VAL A 31 12.83 5.77 8.27
CA VAL A 31 11.90 5.24 9.28
C VAL A 31 12.32 3.84 9.67
N LEU A 32 12.38 3.61 10.96
CA LEU A 32 12.65 2.31 11.54
C LEU A 32 11.43 1.78 12.26
N GLY A 33 10.96 0.59 11.88
CA GLY A 33 9.87 -0.12 12.55
C GLY A 33 10.40 -1.11 13.59
N ILE A 34 9.99 -0.94 14.85
CA ILE A 34 10.25 -1.91 15.92
C ILE A 34 8.96 -2.68 16.19
N ASN A 35 9.04 -4.01 16.08
CA ASN A 35 7.90 -4.86 16.33
C ASN A 35 7.84 -5.26 17.81
N THR A 36 6.75 -4.90 18.46
CA THR A 36 6.48 -5.27 19.86
C THR A 36 5.55 -6.48 20.00
N GLY A 37 5.23 -7.15 18.88
CA GLY A 37 4.31 -8.29 18.82
C GLY A 37 4.79 -9.39 17.87
N ARG A 38 3.89 -9.94 17.05
CA ARG A 38 4.24 -10.95 16.05
C ARG A 38 4.99 -10.30 14.88
N LEU A 39 6.03 -10.99 14.39
CA LEU A 39 6.85 -10.52 13.26
C LEU A 39 5.97 -10.26 12.03
N GLY A 40 6.16 -9.08 11.40
CA GLY A 40 5.48 -8.66 10.18
C GLY A 40 6.47 -8.33 9.07
N PHE A 41 5.96 -8.10 7.86
CA PHE A 41 6.78 -7.82 6.67
C PHE A 41 7.48 -6.45 6.68
N LEU A 42 7.01 -5.50 7.50
CA LEU A 42 7.55 -4.13 7.54
C LEU A 42 8.46 -3.86 8.75
N SER A 43 8.55 -4.79 9.69
CA SER A 43 9.42 -4.64 10.85
C SER A 43 10.23 -5.91 11.05
N THR A 44 11.54 -5.79 10.90
CA THR A 44 12.49 -6.90 11.02
C THR A 44 12.99 -7.12 12.44
N MET A 45 12.49 -6.36 13.41
CA MET A 45 13.10 -6.26 14.73
C MET A 45 12.15 -6.46 15.86
N ASN A 46 12.65 -7.14 16.90
CA ASN A 46 11.99 -7.37 18.18
C ASN A 46 12.52 -6.39 19.23
N ASP A 47 11.67 -6.06 20.19
CA ASP A 47 11.97 -5.24 21.37
C ASP A 47 13.16 -5.76 22.20
N GLN A 48 13.45 -7.07 22.15
CA GLN A 48 14.56 -7.70 22.87
C GLN A 48 15.94 -7.25 22.44
N ASN A 49 16.08 -6.60 21.30
CA ASN A 49 17.36 -6.17 20.70
C ASN A 49 17.56 -4.65 20.63
N ILE A 50 16.73 -3.87 21.32
CA ILE A 50 16.75 -2.39 21.22
C ILE A 50 18.14 -1.80 21.55
N SER A 51 18.85 -2.34 22.54
CA SER A 51 20.18 -1.84 22.93
C SER A 51 21.23 -2.07 21.85
N LYS A 52 21.20 -3.24 21.20
CA LYS A 52 22.10 -3.53 20.06
C LYS A 52 21.82 -2.57 18.92
N PHE A 53 20.58 -2.34 18.64
CA PHE A 53 20.08 -1.44 17.64
C PHE A 53 20.54 -0.01 17.78
N TYR A 54 20.36 0.52 19.00
CA TYR A 54 20.84 1.84 19.33
C TYR A 54 22.34 2.00 19.03
N ASN A 55 23.13 0.98 19.38
CA ASN A 55 24.56 0.95 19.07
C ASN A 55 24.83 0.87 17.57
N ASP A 56 24.07 0.07 16.82
CA ASP A 56 24.21 -0.03 15.37
C ASP A 56 23.90 1.30 14.68
N ILE A 57 22.86 2.01 15.13
CA ILE A 57 22.54 3.35 14.63
C ILE A 57 23.66 4.34 14.95
N LEU A 58 24.15 4.38 16.18
CA LEU A 58 25.22 5.30 16.59
C LEU A 58 26.52 5.06 15.81
N ASN A 59 26.80 3.82 15.45
CA ASN A 59 27.99 3.42 14.70
C ASN A 59 27.77 3.45 13.18
N SER A 60 26.61 3.93 12.69
CA SER A 60 26.23 3.91 11.27
C SER A 60 26.28 2.51 10.63
N ASN A 61 26.03 1.48 11.43
CA ASN A 61 26.01 0.08 10.99
C ASN A 61 24.59 -0.34 10.60
N TYR A 62 24.04 0.28 9.57
CA TYR A 62 22.72 0.00 9.02
C TYR A 62 22.68 0.29 7.52
N GLU A 63 21.74 -0.31 6.84
CA GLU A 63 21.41 -0.03 5.44
C GLU A 63 20.04 0.62 5.34
N ILE A 64 19.90 1.56 4.42
CA ILE A 64 18.63 2.19 4.11
C ILE A 64 18.02 1.46 2.92
N GLU A 65 16.82 0.92 3.11
CA GLU A 65 16.04 0.30 2.05
C GLU A 65 15.02 1.32 1.52
N GLU A 66 15.07 1.58 0.22
CA GLU A 66 14.09 2.42 -0.46
C GLU A 66 12.85 1.60 -0.82
N ARG A 67 11.67 2.18 -0.61
CA ARG A 67 10.38 1.57 -0.92
C ARG A 67 9.58 2.46 -1.84
N SER A 68 9.01 1.87 -2.89
CA SER A 68 8.08 2.55 -3.77
C SER A 68 6.84 3.00 -3.01
N THR A 69 6.33 4.17 -3.35
CA THR A 69 5.06 4.70 -2.86
C THR A 69 4.16 5.07 -4.02
N ILE A 70 2.85 5.09 -3.79
CA ILE A 70 1.87 5.52 -4.78
C ILE A 70 1.32 6.87 -4.35
N GLN A 71 1.41 7.86 -5.22
CA GLN A 71 0.74 9.14 -5.05
C GLN A 71 -0.56 9.17 -5.85
N VAL A 72 -1.61 9.71 -5.26
CA VAL A 72 -2.92 9.86 -5.90
C VAL A 72 -3.27 11.31 -6.07
N GLU A 73 -3.69 11.64 -7.27
CA GLU A 73 -4.33 12.92 -7.60
C GLU A 73 -5.76 12.65 -8.06
N VAL A 74 -6.73 13.36 -7.48
CA VAL A 74 -8.12 13.26 -7.90
C VAL A 74 -8.51 14.51 -8.69
N LEU A 75 -8.64 14.32 -9.98
CA LEU A 75 -9.08 15.38 -10.88
C LEU A 75 -10.57 15.70 -10.62
N ASN A 76 -10.93 16.98 -10.62
CA ASN A 76 -12.30 17.48 -10.42
C ASN A 76 -12.91 17.26 -9.03
N SER A 77 -12.12 17.03 -8.00
CA SER A 77 -12.59 16.97 -6.61
C SER A 77 -12.05 18.13 -5.78
N LYS A 78 -12.97 18.94 -5.22
CA LYS A 78 -12.60 20.02 -4.28
C LYS A 78 -12.24 19.50 -2.88
N VAL A 79 -12.45 18.22 -2.62
CA VAL A 79 -12.31 17.63 -1.28
C VAL A 79 -10.90 17.11 -1.02
N LEU A 80 -10.21 16.62 -2.04
CA LEU A 80 -8.90 15.96 -1.90
C LEU A 80 -7.69 16.90 -2.10
N ASP A 81 -7.90 18.14 -2.52
CA ASP A 81 -6.84 19.16 -2.65
C ASP A 81 -6.10 19.48 -1.34
N LYS A 82 -6.60 18.96 -0.21
CA LYS A 82 -6.05 19.20 1.13
C LYS A 82 -5.50 17.96 1.82
N VAL A 83 -5.58 16.78 1.16
CA VAL A 83 -5.17 15.51 1.75
C VAL A 83 -3.90 15.02 1.07
N PHE A 84 -2.89 14.72 1.87
CA PHE A 84 -1.69 14.04 1.40
C PHE A 84 -2.06 12.60 1.06
N CYS A 85 -2.26 12.32 -0.22
CA CYS A 85 -2.70 11.02 -0.72
C CYS A 85 -1.51 10.21 -1.21
N VAL A 86 -0.71 9.67 -0.29
CA VAL A 86 0.39 8.76 -0.60
C VAL A 86 0.19 7.44 0.13
N GLY A 87 0.29 6.33 -0.60
CA GLY A 87 0.21 4.98 -0.06
C GLY A 87 1.55 4.26 -0.14
N LEU A 88 1.98 3.63 0.95
CA LEU A 88 3.11 2.69 0.95
C LEU A 88 2.68 1.32 0.45
N ASN A 89 1.49 0.88 0.83
CA ASN A 89 0.97 -0.42 0.43
C ASN A 89 0.14 -0.32 -0.85
N GLU A 90 -0.98 0.35 -0.79
CA GLU A 90 -1.93 0.39 -1.91
C GLU A 90 -2.86 1.60 -1.83
N ILE A 91 -3.46 1.88 -2.97
CA ILE A 91 -4.64 2.73 -3.11
C ILE A 91 -5.78 1.85 -3.60
N SER A 92 -6.94 1.92 -2.96
CA SER A 92 -8.12 1.19 -3.36
C SER A 92 -9.25 2.13 -3.79
N ILE A 93 -9.79 1.87 -4.96
CA ILE A 93 -11.00 2.49 -5.48
C ILE A 93 -12.13 1.49 -5.28
N VAL A 94 -13.10 1.83 -4.45
CA VAL A 94 -14.21 0.92 -4.12
C VAL A 94 -15.55 1.58 -4.35
N ARG A 95 -16.56 0.77 -4.68
CA ARG A 95 -17.93 1.24 -4.82
C ARG A 95 -18.44 1.80 -3.49
N LYS A 96 -19.21 2.88 -3.59
CA LYS A 96 -19.84 3.47 -2.42
C LYS A 96 -21.10 2.70 -2.00
N ASN A 97 -21.86 2.21 -2.99
CA ASN A 97 -23.12 1.50 -2.78
C ASN A 97 -22.92 0.00 -2.93
N THR A 98 -23.54 -0.78 -2.07
CA THR A 98 -23.41 -2.25 -2.04
C THR A 98 -24.24 -2.97 -3.11
N THR A 99 -25.15 -2.27 -3.78
CA THR A 99 -26.16 -2.87 -4.69
C THR A 99 -25.72 -2.94 -6.15
N SER A 100 -24.67 -2.20 -6.56
CA SER A 100 -24.25 -2.16 -7.96
C SER A 100 -22.74 -2.21 -8.09
N LEU A 101 -22.25 -2.91 -9.10
CA LEU A 101 -20.85 -2.87 -9.50
C LEU A 101 -20.48 -1.52 -10.11
N ILE A 102 -19.21 -1.18 -10.05
CA ILE A 102 -18.66 -0.01 -10.74
C ILE A 102 -17.86 -0.44 -11.96
N ASN A 103 -17.81 0.43 -12.97
CA ASN A 103 -16.98 0.22 -14.14
C ASN A 103 -15.77 1.16 -14.05
N ILE A 104 -14.57 0.59 -13.86
CA ILE A 104 -13.32 1.32 -13.74
C ILE A 104 -12.53 1.12 -15.02
N LYS A 105 -12.44 2.18 -15.84
CA LYS A 105 -11.57 2.19 -17.01
C LYS A 105 -10.17 2.63 -16.60
N THR A 106 -9.19 1.80 -16.91
CA THR A 106 -7.78 2.09 -16.61
C THR A 106 -7.01 2.44 -17.87
N LYS A 107 -6.08 3.36 -17.71
CA LYS A 107 -5.09 3.72 -18.70
C LYS A 107 -3.70 3.64 -18.08
N LEU A 108 -2.73 3.27 -18.87
CA LEU A 108 -1.31 3.31 -18.54
C LEU A 108 -0.64 4.24 -19.55
N ASP A 109 0.01 5.29 -19.07
CA ASP A 109 0.69 6.29 -19.91
C ASP A 109 -0.22 6.90 -21.01
N GLY A 110 -1.51 7.07 -20.69
CA GLY A 110 -2.52 7.59 -21.61
C GLY A 110 -3.22 6.54 -22.47
N GLU A 111 -2.64 5.36 -22.65
CA GLU A 111 -3.20 4.27 -23.45
C GLU A 111 -4.18 3.42 -22.66
N PHE A 112 -5.24 2.94 -23.30
CA PHE A 112 -6.23 2.07 -22.67
C PHE A 112 -5.61 0.74 -22.28
N LEU A 113 -5.69 0.40 -20.98
CA LEU A 113 -5.20 -0.87 -20.45
C LEU A 113 -6.33 -1.89 -20.31
N ASN A 114 -7.35 -1.56 -19.53
CA ASN A 114 -8.45 -2.47 -19.25
C ASN A 114 -9.69 -1.75 -18.71
N SER A 115 -10.81 -2.47 -18.68
CA SER A 115 -12.05 -2.02 -18.04
C SER A 115 -12.51 -3.09 -17.05
N TYR A 116 -12.59 -2.71 -15.79
CA TYR A 116 -12.98 -3.62 -14.70
C TYR A 116 -14.43 -3.33 -14.26
N TRP A 117 -15.29 -4.32 -14.43
CA TRP A 117 -16.62 -4.31 -13.86
C TRP A 117 -16.58 -5.10 -12.57
N SER A 118 -16.51 -4.41 -11.43
CA SER A 118 -16.09 -4.99 -10.16
C SER A 118 -16.62 -4.22 -8.96
N ASP A 119 -16.40 -4.72 -7.76
CA ASP A 119 -16.61 -4.01 -6.51
C ASP A 119 -15.57 -2.90 -6.30
N GLY A 120 -14.41 -3.02 -6.95
CA GLY A 120 -13.34 -2.06 -6.87
C GLY A 120 -12.07 -2.51 -7.60
N LEU A 121 -11.05 -1.68 -7.49
CA LEU A 121 -9.70 -1.92 -8.01
C LEU A 121 -8.67 -1.46 -6.98
N ILE A 122 -7.68 -2.29 -6.75
CA ILE A 122 -6.51 -1.99 -5.93
C ILE A 122 -5.34 -1.72 -6.86
N VAL A 123 -4.62 -0.62 -6.62
CA VAL A 123 -3.30 -0.36 -7.19
C VAL A 123 -2.30 -0.47 -6.05
N SER A 124 -1.45 -1.47 -6.08
CA SER A 124 -0.54 -1.83 -5.00
C SER A 124 0.92 -1.65 -5.39
N THR A 125 1.73 -1.21 -4.44
CA THR A 125 3.19 -1.30 -4.52
C THR A 125 3.66 -2.73 -4.30
N PRO A 126 4.93 -3.05 -4.56
CA PRO A 126 5.51 -4.33 -4.15
C PRO A 126 5.38 -4.60 -2.65
N THR A 127 5.56 -3.57 -1.81
CA THR A 127 5.36 -3.68 -0.35
C THR A 127 3.92 -4.07 -0.01
N GLY A 128 2.94 -3.48 -0.69
CA GLY A 128 1.52 -3.77 -0.52
C GLY A 128 1.05 -5.07 -1.16
N SER A 129 1.90 -5.76 -1.94
CA SER A 129 1.54 -7.03 -2.57
C SER A 129 1.11 -8.12 -1.56
N THR A 130 1.60 -8.03 -0.32
CA THR A 130 1.22 -8.91 0.79
C THR A 130 0.05 -8.38 1.64
N GLY A 131 -0.51 -7.21 1.28
CA GLY A 131 -1.64 -6.57 1.95
C GLY A 131 -3.00 -6.96 1.36
N TYR A 132 -3.84 -5.97 1.11
CA TYR A 132 -5.20 -6.19 0.59
C TYR A 132 -5.19 -6.79 -0.82
N SER A 133 -4.19 -6.44 -1.64
CA SER A 133 -3.99 -7.05 -2.97
C SER A 133 -3.92 -8.58 -2.89
N LEU A 134 -3.15 -9.14 -1.94
CA LEU A 134 -3.04 -10.59 -1.75
C LEU A 134 -4.40 -11.22 -1.40
N SER A 135 -5.18 -10.59 -0.53
CA SER A 135 -6.52 -11.05 -0.14
C SER A 135 -7.49 -11.08 -1.33
N CYS A 136 -7.26 -10.26 -2.35
CA CYS A 136 -8.03 -10.22 -3.60
C CYS A 136 -7.41 -11.06 -4.73
N GLY A 137 -6.44 -11.93 -4.42
CA GLY A 137 -5.80 -12.84 -5.38
C GLY A 137 -4.66 -12.22 -6.19
N GLY A 138 -4.13 -11.07 -5.75
CA GLY A 138 -2.91 -10.47 -6.32
C GLY A 138 -1.67 -11.33 -6.04
N PRO A 139 -0.64 -11.26 -6.90
CA PRO A 139 0.62 -11.97 -6.69
C PRO A 139 1.46 -11.32 -5.59
N ILE A 140 2.28 -12.13 -4.91
CA ILE A 140 3.36 -11.62 -4.06
C ILE A 140 4.51 -11.20 -4.96
N VAL A 141 4.98 -9.97 -4.75
CA VAL A 141 6.07 -9.37 -5.52
C VAL A 141 7.19 -8.97 -4.58
N SER A 142 8.44 -9.12 -5.02
CA SER A 142 9.60 -8.68 -4.23
C SER A 142 9.51 -7.19 -3.92
N PRO A 143 9.71 -6.79 -2.66
CA PRO A 143 9.65 -5.38 -2.26
C PRO A 143 10.56 -4.43 -3.07
N ASN A 144 11.65 -4.96 -3.59
CA ASN A 144 12.65 -4.21 -4.36
C ASN A 144 12.37 -4.22 -5.88
N SER A 145 11.22 -4.74 -6.32
CA SER A 145 10.88 -4.71 -7.75
C SER A 145 10.34 -3.35 -8.14
N ASN A 146 10.70 -2.92 -9.35
CA ASN A 146 10.18 -1.70 -9.97
C ASN A 146 8.85 -2.01 -10.67
N SER A 147 7.80 -2.23 -9.89
CA SER A 147 6.50 -2.63 -10.42
C SER A 147 5.33 -2.14 -9.57
N LEU A 148 4.16 -2.10 -10.19
CA LEU A 148 2.88 -1.90 -9.52
C LEU A 148 1.95 -3.06 -9.86
N ILE A 149 1.02 -3.37 -8.98
CA ILE A 149 0.06 -4.46 -9.15
C ILE A 149 -1.35 -3.86 -9.19
N LEU A 150 -2.09 -4.15 -10.25
CA LEU A 150 -3.50 -3.84 -10.37
C LEU A 150 -4.30 -5.08 -10.04
N THR A 151 -5.06 -5.05 -8.96
CA THR A 151 -5.85 -6.20 -8.50
C THR A 151 -7.32 -5.82 -8.43
N PRO A 152 -8.20 -6.38 -9.28
CA PRO A 152 -9.63 -6.12 -9.21
C PRO A 152 -10.25 -6.81 -7.99
N ILE A 153 -11.21 -6.13 -7.34
CA ILE A 153 -11.97 -6.66 -6.22
C ILE A 153 -13.25 -7.27 -6.74
N SER A 154 -13.42 -8.57 -6.55
CA SER A 154 -14.62 -9.32 -6.98
C SER A 154 -15.09 -8.97 -8.41
N PRO A 155 -14.25 -9.11 -9.43
CA PRO A 155 -14.61 -8.71 -10.79
C PRO A 155 -15.72 -9.63 -11.35
N HIS A 156 -16.66 -9.02 -12.06
CA HIS A 156 -17.68 -9.76 -12.81
C HIS A 156 -17.17 -10.25 -14.18
N ASN A 157 -16.12 -9.61 -14.69
CA ASN A 157 -15.48 -10.03 -15.93
C ASN A 157 -14.72 -11.34 -15.73
N LEU A 158 -15.11 -12.40 -16.42
CA LEU A 158 -14.51 -13.73 -16.30
C LEU A 158 -12.99 -13.75 -16.56
N ASN A 159 -12.50 -12.86 -17.40
CA ASN A 159 -11.07 -12.77 -17.77
C ASN A 159 -10.29 -11.73 -16.98
N ALA A 160 -10.92 -11.02 -16.05
CA ALA A 160 -10.19 -10.05 -15.24
C ALA A 160 -9.25 -10.78 -14.27
N ARG A 161 -7.98 -10.47 -14.36
CA ARG A 161 -6.92 -11.01 -13.50
C ARG A 161 -6.07 -9.86 -12.98
N PRO A 162 -5.39 -10.04 -11.84
CA PRO A 162 -4.35 -9.12 -11.44
C PRO A 162 -3.28 -8.96 -12.52
N ILE A 163 -2.82 -7.74 -12.70
CA ILE A 163 -1.79 -7.39 -13.69
C ILE A 163 -0.62 -6.74 -12.95
N VAL A 164 0.58 -7.17 -13.26
CA VAL A 164 1.81 -6.53 -12.82
C VAL A 164 2.32 -5.66 -13.98
N ILE A 165 2.57 -4.40 -13.68
CA ILE A 165 3.09 -3.42 -14.64
C ILE A 165 4.40 -2.83 -14.12
N SER A 166 5.22 -2.26 -15.01
CA SER A 166 6.39 -1.48 -14.62
C SER A 166 5.95 -0.19 -13.92
N ASP A 167 6.75 0.30 -12.99
CA ASP A 167 6.61 1.61 -12.37
C ASP A 167 7.39 2.72 -13.10
N LYS A 168 7.99 2.37 -14.25
CA LYS A 168 8.77 3.24 -15.15
C LYS A 168 8.08 3.37 -16.49
#